data_f0888581959178b608e1870d76f5c484
#
_entry.id   f0888581959178b608e1870d76f5c484
#
_cell.length_a   1.000
_cell.length_b   1.000
_cell.length_c   1.000
_cell.angle_alpha   90.00
_cell.angle_beta   90.00
_cell.angle_gamma   90.00
#
_symmetry.space_group_name_H-M   'P 1'
#
loop_
_entity.id
_entity.type
_entity.pdbx_description
1 polymer ?
#
loop_
_entity_poly.entity_id
_entity_poly.type
_entity_poly.pdbx_seq_one_letter_code
_entity_poly.pdbx_strand_id
1 'polypeptide(L)'
;MAAAKPLLQVDDVSLEYASAQSVVRATHKVRFDVYAADRFVLLGPSGCGKSTLLKAVAGFIAPSAGQIRLDGAPIAAPGPDRVVVFQEFDQLAPWKTVQENVAFGLRTARGLSRAEARERADDSLAQVGLSAFAQAYPHTLSGGMKQRVAIARALAMRPRVLLMDEPFAALDALTRARMQEQVLELWERLRFTLLFVTHSIDEALVVGNRVLLLSPHPGQVRAELNAHAFDPHSTGSVAFQQTAQRIHRLLFDLPDAGLDDAKVARLRRPPVPVRE
;
A
#
# COMPACT_ATOMS: atom_id res chain seq x y z
N MET A 1 -17.94 -22.00 -10.40
CA MET A 1 -17.07 -20.85 -10.74
C MET A 1 -15.72 -21.07 -10.07
N ALA A 2 -14.62 -21.05 -10.81
CA ALA A 2 -13.29 -21.18 -10.22
C ALA A 2 -13.05 -19.96 -9.28
N ALA A 3 -12.54 -20.21 -8.08
CA ALA A 3 -12.17 -19.14 -7.17
C ALA A 3 -11.09 -18.26 -7.83
N ALA A 4 -11.21 -16.94 -7.73
CA ALA A 4 -10.22 -16.03 -8.29
C ALA A 4 -8.85 -16.33 -7.66
N LYS A 5 -7.82 -16.46 -8.50
CA LYS A 5 -6.45 -16.71 -8.04
C LYS A 5 -5.88 -15.43 -7.42
N PRO A 6 -5.36 -15.48 -6.19
CA PRO A 6 -4.71 -14.31 -5.59
C PRO A 6 -3.46 -13.91 -6.37
N LEU A 7 -3.27 -12.59 -6.51
CA LEU A 7 -2.08 -12.01 -7.13
C LEU A 7 -0.90 -12.02 -6.15
N LEU A 8 -1.13 -11.57 -4.90
CA LEU A 8 -0.16 -11.58 -3.82
C LEU A 8 -0.68 -12.48 -2.69
N GLN A 9 0.15 -13.39 -2.22
CA GLN A 9 -0.16 -14.30 -1.12
C GLN A 9 0.88 -14.11 0.00
N VAL A 10 0.40 -13.92 1.20
CA VAL A 10 1.20 -13.87 2.42
C VAL A 10 0.74 -15.02 3.31
N ASP A 11 1.58 -16.04 3.47
CA ASP A 11 1.26 -17.30 4.13
C ASP A 11 2.04 -17.45 5.44
N ASP A 12 1.37 -17.31 6.59
CA ASP A 12 1.88 -17.49 7.96
C ASP A 12 3.21 -16.76 8.22
N VAL A 13 3.33 -15.54 7.68
CA VAL A 13 4.57 -14.77 7.71
C VAL A 13 4.86 -14.23 9.11
N SER A 14 6.04 -14.57 9.63
CA SER A 14 6.63 -13.97 10.80
C SER A 14 7.88 -13.17 10.41
N LEU A 15 8.03 -11.99 11.02
CA LEU A 15 9.14 -11.07 10.76
C LEU A 15 9.81 -10.72 12.08
N GLU A 16 11.13 -10.88 12.14
CA GLU A 16 11.93 -10.67 13.34
C GLU A 16 13.16 -9.82 13.02
N TYR A 17 13.49 -8.95 13.94
CA TYR A 17 14.74 -8.20 13.94
C TYR A 17 15.63 -8.76 15.04
N ALA A 18 16.79 -9.29 14.67
CA ALA A 18 17.82 -9.71 15.60
C ALA A 18 18.76 -8.53 15.88
N SER A 19 18.91 -8.16 17.15
CA SER A 19 20.00 -7.33 17.64
C SER A 19 20.99 -8.20 18.43
N ALA A 20 22.16 -7.65 18.77
CA ALA A 20 23.15 -8.38 19.57
C ALA A 20 22.62 -8.83 20.96
N GLN A 21 21.53 -8.22 21.44
CA GLN A 21 21.00 -8.44 22.80
C GLN A 21 19.56 -8.97 22.85
N SER A 22 18.80 -8.91 21.73
CA SER A 22 17.39 -9.32 21.72
C SER A 22 16.89 -9.64 20.31
N VAL A 23 15.85 -10.49 20.24
CA VAL A 23 15.06 -10.70 19.03
C VAL A 23 13.71 -10.02 19.23
N VAL A 24 13.41 -9.06 18.37
CA VAL A 24 12.12 -8.34 18.36
C VAL A 24 11.27 -8.90 17.23
N ARG A 25 10.15 -9.51 17.58
CA ARG A 25 9.21 -10.08 16.60
C ARG A 25 8.21 -9.01 16.16
N ALA A 26 8.40 -8.44 14.99
CA ALA A 26 7.53 -7.39 14.45
C ALA A 26 6.14 -7.91 14.07
N THR A 27 6.05 -9.10 13.42
CA THR A 27 4.78 -9.75 13.08
C THR A 27 4.84 -11.25 13.39
N HIS A 28 3.68 -11.86 13.64
CA HIS A 28 3.60 -13.28 13.95
C HIS A 28 2.47 -13.95 13.14
N LYS A 29 2.83 -14.93 12.30
CA LYS A 29 1.92 -15.77 11.49
C LYS A 29 0.85 -14.96 10.75
N VAL A 30 1.24 -13.87 10.11
CA VAL A 30 0.32 -13.04 9.32
C VAL A 30 -0.02 -13.77 8.03
N ARG A 31 -1.33 -13.86 7.72
CA ARG A 31 -1.84 -14.48 6.49
C ARG A 31 -2.91 -13.60 5.85
N PHE A 32 -2.76 -13.33 4.55
CA PHE A 32 -3.77 -12.67 3.72
C PHE A 32 -3.48 -12.87 2.23
N ASP A 33 -4.52 -12.66 1.41
CA ASP A 33 -4.45 -12.69 -0.05
C ASP A 33 -4.90 -11.35 -0.62
N VAL A 34 -4.18 -10.85 -1.63
CA VAL A 34 -4.54 -9.66 -2.40
C VAL A 34 -4.84 -10.09 -3.83
N TYR A 35 -5.95 -9.65 -4.37
CA TYR A 35 -6.37 -9.96 -5.74
C TYR A 35 -6.03 -8.81 -6.70
N ALA A 36 -6.06 -9.11 -8.01
CA ALA A 36 -5.83 -8.09 -9.02
C ALA A 36 -6.85 -6.94 -8.87
N ALA A 37 -6.37 -5.71 -9.00
CA ALA A 37 -7.14 -4.48 -8.80
C ALA A 37 -7.73 -4.27 -7.39
N ASP A 38 -7.30 -5.02 -6.36
CA ASP A 38 -7.62 -4.69 -4.97
C ASP A 38 -6.93 -3.38 -4.55
N ARG A 39 -7.61 -2.64 -3.68
CA ARG A 39 -7.04 -1.59 -2.81
C ARG A 39 -7.01 -2.17 -1.40
N PHE A 40 -6.00 -2.98 -1.13
CA PHE A 40 -5.87 -3.71 0.12
C PHE A 40 -5.12 -2.88 1.16
N VAL A 41 -5.72 -2.63 2.31
CA VAL A 41 -5.15 -1.80 3.36
C VAL A 41 -4.73 -2.61 4.56
N LEU A 42 -3.50 -2.39 5.04
CA LEU A 42 -3.01 -2.86 6.33
C LEU A 42 -3.20 -1.73 7.35
N LEU A 43 -4.11 -1.94 8.30
CA LEU A 43 -4.43 -0.98 9.36
C LEU A 43 -4.04 -1.54 10.72
N GLY A 44 -3.45 -0.71 11.56
CA GLY A 44 -3.10 -1.08 12.94
C GLY A 44 -2.32 0.02 13.65
N PRO A 45 -2.11 -0.09 14.95
CA PRO A 45 -1.38 0.91 15.72
C PRO A 45 0.08 1.06 15.27
N SER A 46 0.70 2.18 15.63
CA SER A 46 2.12 2.40 15.33
C SER A 46 2.98 1.31 15.99
N GLY A 47 4.03 0.85 15.30
CA GLY A 47 4.93 -0.18 15.79
C GLY A 47 4.42 -1.63 15.69
N CYS A 48 3.21 -1.89 15.18
CA CYS A 48 2.69 -3.26 15.03
C CYS A 48 3.27 -4.05 13.85
N GLY A 49 4.24 -3.50 13.10
CA GLY A 49 4.95 -4.23 12.04
C GLY A 49 4.40 -4.05 10.62
N LYS A 50 3.48 -3.11 10.35
CA LYS A 50 2.91 -2.84 9.02
C LYS A 50 3.97 -2.52 7.97
N SER A 51 4.82 -1.52 8.25
CA SER A 51 5.93 -1.12 7.35
C SER A 51 6.95 -2.24 7.17
N THR A 52 7.20 -3.04 8.22
CA THR A 52 8.05 -4.23 8.13
C THR A 52 7.46 -5.26 7.19
N LEU A 53 6.15 -5.52 7.30
CA LEU A 53 5.43 -6.44 6.42
C LEU A 53 5.42 -5.94 4.98
N LEU A 54 5.18 -4.65 4.75
CA LEU A 54 5.27 -4.04 3.43
C LEU A 54 6.67 -4.17 2.84
N LYS A 55 7.73 -3.95 3.62
CA LYS A 55 9.13 -4.15 3.20
C LYS A 55 9.43 -5.61 2.86
N ALA A 56 8.83 -6.57 3.58
CA ALA A 56 8.96 -7.99 3.24
C ALA A 56 8.24 -8.33 1.92
N VAL A 57 7.03 -7.78 1.69
CA VAL A 57 6.34 -7.89 0.39
C VAL A 57 7.17 -7.25 -0.73
N ALA A 58 7.84 -6.13 -0.48
CA ALA A 58 8.75 -5.50 -1.45
C ALA A 58 10.01 -6.33 -1.75
N GLY A 59 10.33 -7.32 -0.89
CA GLY A 59 11.53 -8.16 -1.01
C GLY A 59 12.78 -7.57 -0.37
N PHE A 60 12.65 -6.51 0.46
CA PHE A 60 13.77 -5.91 1.20
C PHE A 60 14.12 -6.69 2.47
N ILE A 61 13.18 -7.45 3.02
CA ILE A 61 13.34 -8.23 4.25
C ILE A 61 12.82 -9.64 3.98
N ALA A 62 13.63 -10.65 4.28
CA ALA A 62 13.19 -12.03 4.22
C ALA A 62 12.37 -12.39 5.48
N PRO A 63 11.25 -13.12 5.35
CA PRO A 63 10.53 -13.67 6.50
C PRO A 63 11.39 -14.63 7.32
N SER A 64 11.27 -14.57 8.66
CA SER A 64 11.87 -15.57 9.56
C SER A 64 11.10 -16.89 9.55
N ALA A 65 9.80 -16.84 9.20
CA ALA A 65 8.95 -18.00 8.96
C ALA A 65 7.80 -17.63 8.00
N GLY A 66 7.22 -18.62 7.34
CA GLY A 66 6.19 -18.42 6.33
C GLY A 66 6.77 -18.05 4.97
N GLN A 67 5.91 -17.65 4.04
CA GLN A 67 6.29 -17.36 2.66
C GLN A 67 5.43 -16.24 2.06
N ILE A 68 6.04 -15.44 1.19
CA ILE A 68 5.35 -14.43 0.38
C ILE A 68 5.51 -14.80 -1.10
N ARG A 69 4.40 -14.81 -1.84
CA ARG A 69 4.38 -15.13 -3.27
C ARG A 69 3.68 -14.03 -4.07
N LEU A 70 4.20 -13.74 -5.24
CA LEU A 70 3.54 -12.90 -6.25
C LEU A 70 3.30 -13.75 -7.51
N ASP A 71 2.07 -13.80 -8.01
CA ASP A 71 1.66 -14.68 -9.11
C ASP A 71 2.04 -16.17 -8.89
N GLY A 72 2.09 -16.61 -7.63
CA GLY A 72 2.50 -17.96 -7.24
C GLY A 72 4.01 -18.17 -7.13
N ALA A 73 4.85 -17.23 -7.58
CA ALA A 73 6.30 -17.28 -7.43
C ALA A 73 6.74 -16.66 -6.09
N PRO A 74 7.67 -17.30 -5.34
CA PRO A 74 8.18 -16.74 -4.09
C PRO A 74 8.96 -15.45 -4.33
N ILE A 75 8.79 -14.48 -3.41
CA ILE A 75 9.53 -13.23 -3.43
C ILE A 75 10.86 -13.44 -2.71
N ALA A 76 11.98 -13.37 -3.45
CA ALA A 76 13.33 -13.54 -2.91
C ALA A 76 14.12 -12.21 -2.81
N ALA A 77 13.80 -11.22 -3.62
CA ALA A 77 14.51 -9.94 -3.71
C ALA A 77 13.59 -8.83 -4.23
N PRO A 78 13.96 -7.54 -4.10
CA PRO A 78 13.25 -6.43 -4.73
C PRO A 78 13.17 -6.60 -6.25
N GLY A 79 12.06 -6.16 -6.85
CA GLY A 79 11.84 -6.26 -8.29
C GLY A 79 10.97 -5.14 -8.85
N PRO A 80 11.02 -4.89 -10.18
CA PRO A 80 10.26 -3.85 -10.83
C PRO A 80 8.75 -4.14 -10.92
N ASP A 81 8.32 -5.32 -10.55
CA ASP A 81 6.94 -5.78 -10.44
C ASP A 81 6.26 -5.31 -9.14
N ARG A 82 7.05 -4.81 -8.18
CA ARG A 82 6.61 -4.26 -6.89
C ARG A 82 7.36 -2.97 -6.62
N VAL A 83 6.66 -1.86 -6.61
CA VAL A 83 7.27 -0.54 -6.39
C VAL A 83 6.73 0.08 -5.12
N VAL A 84 7.62 0.64 -4.30
CA VAL A 84 7.28 1.27 -3.01
C VAL A 84 7.24 2.78 -3.16
N VAL A 85 6.18 3.39 -2.61
CA VAL A 85 6.08 4.82 -2.31
C VAL A 85 6.19 4.96 -0.80
N PHE A 86 7.24 5.61 -0.32
CA PHE A 86 7.51 5.80 1.09
C PHE A 86 6.80 7.03 1.66
N GLN A 87 6.72 7.10 2.98
CA GLN A 87 6.17 8.22 3.74
C GLN A 87 7.00 9.50 3.55
N GLU A 88 8.33 9.37 3.47
CA GLU A 88 9.26 10.47 3.43
C GLU A 88 9.24 11.19 2.08
N PHE A 89 9.31 12.54 2.11
CA PHE A 89 9.36 13.34 0.88
C PHE A 89 10.73 13.32 0.20
N ASP A 90 11.78 12.90 0.90
CA ASP A 90 13.17 12.87 0.40
C ASP A 90 13.50 11.61 -0.44
N GLN A 91 12.48 10.87 -0.83
CA GLN A 91 12.60 9.70 -1.71
C GLN A 91 12.93 10.06 -3.18
N LEU A 92 12.89 11.34 -3.55
CA LEU A 92 13.28 11.82 -4.88
C LEU A 92 14.75 12.19 -4.88
N ALA A 93 15.47 11.86 -5.97
CA ALA A 93 16.86 12.25 -6.16
C ALA A 93 16.94 13.79 -6.32
N PRO A 94 17.52 14.55 -5.37
CA PRO A 94 17.46 16.01 -5.38
C PRO A 94 18.25 16.64 -6.52
N TRP A 95 19.22 15.94 -7.11
CA TRP A 95 20.02 16.36 -8.26
C TRP A 95 19.43 16.03 -9.63
N LYS A 96 18.24 15.41 -9.66
CA LYS A 96 17.49 15.09 -10.88
C LYS A 96 16.26 15.98 -10.98
N THR A 97 15.89 16.34 -12.21
CA THR A 97 14.58 16.96 -12.46
C THR A 97 13.45 16.00 -12.11
N VAL A 98 12.24 16.50 -12.02
CA VAL A 98 11.01 15.71 -11.82
C VAL A 98 10.88 14.63 -12.89
N GLN A 99 11.04 15.00 -14.17
CA GLN A 99 11.01 14.06 -15.28
C GLN A 99 12.10 13.00 -15.18
N GLU A 100 13.33 13.39 -14.84
CA GLU A 100 14.44 12.45 -14.66
C GLU A 100 14.23 11.50 -13.48
N ASN A 101 13.60 11.95 -12.40
CA ASN A 101 13.22 11.09 -11.27
C ASN A 101 12.25 9.99 -11.70
N VAL A 102 11.26 10.31 -12.55
CA VAL A 102 10.31 9.32 -13.07
C VAL A 102 11.00 8.41 -14.10
N ALA A 103 11.79 8.96 -15.01
CA ALA A 103 12.46 8.23 -16.08
C ALA A 103 13.57 7.29 -15.57
N PHE A 104 14.15 7.55 -14.40
CA PHE A 104 15.31 6.81 -13.89
C PHE A 104 15.04 5.30 -13.77
N GLY A 105 13.97 4.91 -13.08
CA GLY A 105 13.60 3.50 -12.91
C GLY A 105 13.28 2.80 -14.22
N LEU A 106 12.66 3.52 -15.17
CA LEU A 106 12.35 3.02 -16.51
C LEU A 106 13.60 2.62 -17.29
N ARG A 107 14.67 3.41 -17.16
CA ARG A 107 15.95 3.14 -17.82
C ARG A 107 16.72 2.01 -17.12
N THR A 108 16.81 2.07 -15.79
CA THR A 108 17.68 1.16 -15.02
C THR A 108 17.10 -0.21 -14.78
N ALA A 109 15.78 -0.29 -14.55
CA ALA A 109 15.12 -1.55 -14.18
C ALA A 109 14.24 -2.12 -15.31
N ARG A 110 13.78 -1.28 -16.27
CA ARG A 110 13.00 -1.73 -17.42
C ARG A 110 13.78 -1.73 -18.74
N GLY A 111 15.01 -1.20 -18.74
CA GLY A 111 15.88 -1.18 -19.92
C GLY A 111 15.39 -0.32 -21.08
N LEU A 112 14.47 0.65 -20.84
CA LEU A 112 13.96 1.53 -21.87
C LEU A 112 15.05 2.48 -22.35
N SER A 113 15.01 2.84 -23.64
CA SER A 113 15.82 3.91 -24.20
C SER A 113 15.54 5.26 -23.51
N ARG A 114 16.43 6.22 -23.68
CA ARG A 114 16.26 7.56 -23.10
C ARG A 114 14.99 8.26 -23.62
N ALA A 115 14.67 8.09 -24.90
CA ALA A 115 13.49 8.69 -25.52
C ALA A 115 12.20 8.06 -24.97
N GLU A 116 12.09 6.74 -24.99
CA GLU A 116 10.92 6.01 -24.47
C GLU A 116 10.69 6.28 -22.97
N ALA A 117 11.78 6.29 -22.18
CA ALA A 117 11.66 6.56 -20.75
C ALA A 117 11.20 8.00 -20.48
N ARG A 118 11.61 8.96 -21.31
CA ARG A 118 11.19 10.37 -21.21
C ARG A 118 9.71 10.53 -21.57
N GLU A 119 9.29 9.99 -22.70
CA GLU A 119 7.88 10.01 -23.14
C GLU A 119 6.97 9.42 -22.07
N ARG A 120 7.32 8.25 -21.55
CA ARG A 120 6.54 7.58 -20.50
C ARG A 120 6.55 8.34 -19.17
N ALA A 121 7.65 9.03 -18.85
CA ALA A 121 7.71 9.91 -17.69
C ALA A 121 6.77 11.12 -17.86
N ASP A 122 6.72 11.73 -19.04
CA ASP A 122 5.84 12.85 -19.35
C ASP A 122 4.37 12.44 -19.25
N ASP A 123 4.00 11.28 -19.80
CA ASP A 123 2.65 10.71 -19.67
C ASP A 123 2.26 10.51 -18.19
N SER A 124 3.18 9.95 -17.39
CA SER A 124 2.92 9.68 -15.97
C SER A 124 2.81 10.98 -15.17
N LEU A 125 3.57 12.00 -15.50
CA LEU A 125 3.47 13.34 -14.90
C LEU A 125 2.18 14.05 -15.29
N ALA A 126 1.71 13.87 -16.52
CA ALA A 126 0.42 14.38 -16.97
C ALA A 126 -0.73 13.76 -16.15
N GLN A 127 -0.68 12.45 -15.87
CA GLN A 127 -1.69 11.75 -15.07
C GLN A 127 -1.84 12.30 -13.64
N VAL A 128 -0.77 12.85 -13.06
CA VAL A 128 -0.78 13.46 -11.73
C VAL A 128 -0.84 14.99 -11.76
N GLY A 129 -1.06 15.61 -12.94
CA GLY A 129 -1.20 17.06 -13.12
C GLY A 129 0.10 17.84 -12.89
N LEU A 130 1.25 17.25 -13.22
CA LEU A 130 2.58 17.86 -12.98
C LEU A 130 3.39 18.07 -14.27
N SER A 131 2.78 18.08 -15.45
CA SER A 131 3.48 18.30 -16.73
C SER A 131 4.28 19.61 -16.76
N ALA A 132 3.71 20.71 -16.23
CA ALA A 132 4.36 22.02 -16.16
C ALA A 132 5.63 22.03 -15.28
N PHE A 133 5.78 21.05 -14.39
CA PHE A 133 6.90 20.94 -13.46
C PHE A 133 7.94 19.89 -13.86
N ALA A 134 7.85 19.34 -15.07
CA ALA A 134 8.73 18.24 -15.52
C ALA A 134 10.23 18.61 -15.41
N GLN A 135 10.59 19.87 -15.66
CA GLN A 135 11.98 20.36 -15.59
C GLN A 135 12.33 20.96 -14.22
N ALA A 136 11.41 21.02 -13.27
CA ALA A 136 11.67 21.50 -11.92
C ALA A 136 12.50 20.48 -11.13
N TYR A 137 13.15 20.94 -10.06
CA TYR A 137 13.87 20.09 -9.11
C TYR A 137 13.06 19.84 -7.85
N PRO A 138 13.25 18.70 -7.14
CA PRO A 138 12.45 18.34 -5.95
C PRO A 138 12.41 19.42 -4.87
N HIS A 139 13.50 20.18 -4.65
CA HIS A 139 13.55 21.22 -3.63
C HIS A 139 12.63 22.43 -3.91
N THR A 140 12.16 22.61 -5.15
CA THR A 140 11.22 23.69 -5.52
C THR A 140 9.75 23.28 -5.39
N LEU A 141 9.47 22.01 -5.05
CA LEU A 141 8.13 21.46 -4.96
C LEU A 141 7.59 21.46 -3.54
N SER A 142 6.26 21.63 -3.40
CA SER A 142 5.57 21.36 -2.13
C SER A 142 5.60 19.87 -1.77
N GLY A 143 5.34 19.53 -0.50
CA GLY A 143 5.27 18.13 -0.05
C GLY A 143 4.26 17.29 -0.84
N GLY A 144 3.07 17.82 -1.09
CA GLY A 144 2.06 17.14 -1.92
C GLY A 144 2.49 16.97 -3.38
N MET A 145 3.23 17.92 -3.96
CA MET A 145 3.80 17.76 -5.30
C MET A 145 4.88 16.68 -5.33
N LYS A 146 5.78 16.64 -4.35
CA LYS A 146 6.80 15.58 -4.23
C LYS A 146 6.15 14.21 -4.15
N GLN A 147 5.06 14.08 -3.37
CA GLN A 147 4.34 12.81 -3.25
C GLN A 147 3.69 12.41 -4.57
N ARG A 148 3.09 13.35 -5.31
CA ARG A 148 2.57 13.08 -6.67
C ARG A 148 3.66 12.61 -7.64
N VAL A 149 4.85 13.20 -7.59
CA VAL A 149 6.00 12.74 -8.39
C VAL A 149 6.40 11.31 -8.01
N ALA A 150 6.42 10.97 -6.71
CA ALA A 150 6.73 9.62 -6.25
C ALA A 150 5.69 8.59 -6.73
N ILE A 151 4.40 8.94 -6.70
CA ILE A 151 3.33 8.11 -7.25
C ILE A 151 3.47 7.96 -8.77
N ALA A 152 3.71 9.05 -9.51
CA ALA A 152 3.95 9.00 -10.95
C ALA A 152 5.15 8.12 -11.31
N ARG A 153 6.26 8.23 -10.56
CA ARG A 153 7.45 7.37 -10.71
C ARG A 153 7.11 5.90 -10.53
N ALA A 154 6.30 5.59 -9.53
CA ALA A 154 5.90 4.22 -9.25
C ALA A 154 4.97 3.67 -10.33
N LEU A 155 3.94 4.42 -10.74
CA LEU A 155 2.98 4.03 -11.77
C LEU A 155 3.62 3.91 -13.17
N ALA A 156 4.61 4.78 -13.49
CA ALA A 156 5.38 4.69 -14.72
C ALA A 156 6.03 3.32 -14.91
N MET A 157 6.42 2.67 -13.83
CA MET A 157 7.00 1.32 -13.85
C MET A 157 5.98 0.24 -14.23
N ARG A 158 4.68 0.51 -14.20
CA ARG A 158 3.57 -0.46 -14.38
C ARG A 158 3.81 -1.70 -13.50
N PRO A 159 3.89 -1.55 -12.18
CA PRO A 159 4.12 -2.68 -11.29
C PRO A 159 2.88 -3.58 -11.26
N ARG A 160 3.06 -4.84 -10.86
CA ARG A 160 1.95 -5.75 -10.56
C ARG A 160 1.25 -5.33 -9.27
N VAL A 161 2.02 -4.88 -8.28
CA VAL A 161 1.51 -4.34 -7.01
C VAL A 161 2.22 -3.03 -6.69
N LEU A 162 1.45 -1.99 -6.44
CA LEU A 162 1.93 -0.73 -5.89
C LEU A 162 1.87 -0.81 -4.36
N LEU A 163 2.98 -0.53 -3.71
CA LEU A 163 3.12 -0.57 -2.26
C LEU A 163 3.22 0.87 -1.74
N MET A 164 2.37 1.26 -0.78
CA MET A 164 2.39 2.60 -0.19
C MET A 164 2.50 2.51 1.33
N ASP A 165 3.57 3.07 1.90
CA ASP A 165 3.84 3.07 3.33
C ASP A 165 3.51 4.44 3.93
N GLU A 166 2.34 4.58 4.54
CA GLU A 166 1.82 5.81 5.16
C GLU A 166 2.01 7.07 4.27
N PRO A 167 1.65 7.04 2.96
CA PRO A 167 2.11 8.03 1.99
C PRO A 167 1.59 9.44 2.22
N PHE A 168 0.59 9.60 3.08
CA PHE A 168 -0.06 10.90 3.33
C PHE A 168 0.12 11.40 4.78
N ALA A 169 0.87 10.69 5.61
CA ALA A 169 1.00 11.01 7.04
C ALA A 169 1.63 12.39 7.30
N ALA A 170 2.55 12.83 6.44
CA ALA A 170 3.23 14.13 6.57
C ALA A 170 2.49 15.30 5.89
N LEU A 171 1.27 15.08 5.36
CA LEU A 171 0.46 16.11 4.71
C LEU A 171 -0.56 16.72 5.68
N ASP A 172 -0.86 18.01 5.48
CA ASP A 172 -2.00 18.66 6.13
C ASP A 172 -3.33 18.03 5.68
N ALA A 173 -4.41 18.28 6.44
CA ALA A 173 -5.69 17.61 6.24
C ALA A 173 -6.30 17.85 4.85
N LEU A 174 -6.22 19.06 4.30
CA LEU A 174 -6.78 19.39 2.98
C LEU A 174 -5.98 18.74 1.86
N THR A 175 -4.66 18.83 1.94
CA THR A 175 -3.76 18.20 0.96
C THR A 175 -3.90 16.68 0.99
N ARG A 176 -4.06 16.09 2.19
CA ARG A 176 -4.30 14.66 2.37
C ARG A 176 -5.59 14.20 1.69
N ALA A 177 -6.71 14.88 1.94
CA ALA A 177 -7.99 14.56 1.30
C ALA A 177 -7.89 14.60 -0.24
N ARG A 178 -7.30 15.66 -0.79
CA ARG A 178 -7.07 15.77 -2.25
C ARG A 178 -6.17 14.66 -2.80
N MET A 179 -5.15 14.22 -2.05
CA MET A 179 -4.27 13.14 -2.47
C MET A 179 -4.99 11.79 -2.47
N GLN A 180 -5.86 11.54 -1.48
CA GLN A 180 -6.70 10.35 -1.45
C GLN A 180 -7.64 10.28 -2.66
N GLU A 181 -8.36 11.36 -2.94
CA GLU A 181 -9.21 11.48 -4.13
C GLU A 181 -8.41 11.21 -5.41
N GLN A 182 -7.26 11.84 -5.56
CA GLN A 182 -6.40 11.69 -6.74
C GLN A 182 -5.89 10.25 -6.93
N VAL A 183 -5.51 9.55 -5.84
CA VAL A 183 -5.12 8.12 -5.91
C VAL A 183 -6.30 7.25 -6.32
N LEU A 184 -7.51 7.54 -5.83
CA LEU A 184 -8.72 6.82 -6.22
C LEU A 184 -9.08 7.06 -7.70
N GLU A 185 -9.01 8.30 -8.19
CA GLU A 185 -9.19 8.62 -9.61
C GLU A 185 -8.17 7.90 -10.51
N LEU A 186 -6.90 7.87 -10.09
CA LEU A 186 -5.86 7.12 -10.79
C LEU A 186 -6.17 5.63 -10.80
N TRP A 187 -6.63 5.10 -9.68
CA TRP A 187 -7.00 3.68 -9.58
C TRP A 187 -8.21 3.34 -10.46
N GLU A 188 -9.23 4.19 -10.52
CA GLU A 188 -10.39 3.99 -11.40
C GLU A 188 -9.98 3.88 -12.87
N ARG A 189 -9.01 4.69 -13.30
CA ARG A 189 -8.51 4.71 -14.68
C ARG A 189 -7.56 3.57 -15.01
N LEU A 190 -6.68 3.21 -14.07
CA LEU A 190 -5.54 2.33 -14.33
C LEU A 190 -5.70 0.92 -13.74
N ARG A 191 -6.62 0.74 -12.80
CA ARG A 191 -6.95 -0.53 -12.13
C ARG A 191 -5.71 -1.29 -11.61
N PHE A 192 -4.72 -0.57 -11.08
CA PHE A 192 -3.56 -1.18 -10.45
C PHE A 192 -3.92 -1.86 -9.13
N THR A 193 -3.17 -2.87 -8.73
CA THR A 193 -3.31 -3.46 -7.39
C THR A 193 -2.53 -2.64 -6.39
N LEU A 194 -3.16 -2.28 -5.28
CA LEU A 194 -2.59 -1.44 -4.22
C LEU A 194 -2.51 -2.22 -2.90
N LEU A 195 -1.32 -2.24 -2.29
CA LEU A 195 -1.15 -2.57 -0.87
C LEU A 195 -0.78 -1.28 -0.14
N PHE A 196 -1.66 -0.83 0.72
CA PHE A 196 -1.58 0.46 1.40
C PHE A 196 -1.46 0.28 2.91
N VAL A 197 -0.51 0.96 3.52
CA VAL A 197 -0.28 0.94 4.98
C VAL A 197 -0.71 2.27 5.57
N THR A 198 -1.51 2.22 6.62
CA THR A 198 -1.90 3.40 7.40
C THR A 198 -2.19 3.04 8.86
N HIS A 199 -2.21 4.04 9.73
CA HIS A 199 -2.72 3.96 11.10
C HIS A 199 -4.04 4.72 11.26
N SER A 200 -4.54 5.40 10.21
CA SER A 200 -5.80 6.14 10.21
C SER A 200 -6.95 5.24 9.76
N ILE A 201 -7.98 5.11 10.60
CA ILE A 201 -9.19 4.34 10.29
C ILE A 201 -9.94 4.96 9.12
N ASP A 202 -10.09 6.29 9.12
CA ASP A 202 -10.81 7.01 8.07
C ASP A 202 -10.12 6.85 6.72
N GLU A 203 -8.79 6.96 6.69
CA GLU A 203 -8.00 6.74 5.49
C GLU A 203 -8.14 5.32 4.96
N ALA A 204 -8.11 4.33 5.86
CA ALA A 204 -8.29 2.92 5.48
C ALA A 204 -9.65 2.64 4.85
N LEU A 205 -10.71 3.26 5.37
CA LEU A 205 -12.07 3.11 4.83
C LEU A 205 -12.26 3.84 3.51
N VAL A 206 -11.65 5.03 3.34
CA VAL A 206 -11.76 5.83 2.11
C VAL A 206 -10.95 5.20 0.97
N VAL A 207 -9.69 4.82 1.24
CA VAL A 207 -8.78 4.33 0.20
C VAL A 207 -9.01 2.86 -0.11
N GLY A 208 -9.30 2.04 0.90
CA GLY A 208 -9.38 0.59 0.78
C GLY A 208 -10.72 0.06 0.28
N ASN A 209 -10.69 -1.03 -0.48
CA ASN A 209 -11.86 -1.88 -0.66
C ASN A 209 -11.85 -3.09 0.29
N ARG A 210 -10.67 -3.46 0.79
CA ARG A 210 -10.47 -4.49 1.84
C ARG A 210 -9.48 -3.96 2.86
N VAL A 211 -9.78 -4.13 4.14
CA VAL A 211 -8.97 -3.63 5.26
C VAL A 211 -8.62 -4.78 6.19
N LEU A 212 -7.33 -5.07 6.33
CA LEU A 212 -6.79 -6.03 7.28
C LEU A 212 -6.36 -5.31 8.55
N LEU A 213 -6.92 -5.71 9.68
CA LEU A 213 -6.59 -5.18 11.00
C LEU A 213 -5.47 -5.99 11.63
N LEU A 214 -4.41 -5.32 12.05
CA LEU A 214 -3.31 -5.93 12.80
C LEU A 214 -3.38 -5.53 14.27
N SER A 215 -3.10 -6.52 15.17
CA SER A 215 -2.99 -6.30 16.61
C SER A 215 -1.82 -5.35 16.94
N PRO A 216 -1.78 -4.77 18.15
CA PRO A 216 -0.52 -4.24 18.71
C PRO A 216 0.61 -5.28 18.63
N HIS A 217 1.83 -4.80 18.87
CA HIS A 217 3.06 -5.61 18.78
C HIS A 217 3.02 -6.91 19.61
N PRO A 218 3.42 -8.07 19.05
CA PRO A 218 3.71 -8.34 17.64
C PRO A 218 2.43 -8.37 16.79
N GLY A 219 2.49 -7.77 15.58
CA GLY A 219 1.33 -7.69 14.70
C GLY A 219 0.81 -9.08 14.29
N GLN A 220 -0.45 -9.35 14.59
CA GLN A 220 -1.20 -10.52 14.17
C GLN A 220 -2.51 -10.09 13.51
N VAL A 221 -3.07 -10.91 12.63
CA VAL A 221 -4.35 -10.62 12.01
C VAL A 221 -5.47 -10.67 13.05
N ARG A 222 -6.15 -9.55 13.26
CA ARG A 222 -7.35 -9.47 14.10
C ARG A 222 -8.63 -9.71 13.32
N ALA A 223 -8.75 -9.07 12.18
CA ALA A 223 -9.90 -9.18 11.29
C ALA A 223 -9.55 -8.70 9.89
N GLU A 224 -10.33 -9.11 8.91
CA GLU A 224 -10.38 -8.53 7.58
C GLU A 224 -11.80 -8.04 7.31
N LEU A 225 -11.92 -6.80 6.84
CA LEU A 225 -13.20 -6.13 6.61
C LEU A 225 -13.34 -5.74 5.14
N ASN A 226 -14.56 -5.84 4.63
CA ASN A 226 -14.93 -5.31 3.34
C ASN A 226 -15.31 -3.83 3.51
N ALA A 227 -14.68 -2.94 2.74
CA ALA A 227 -14.88 -1.50 2.74
C ALA A 227 -15.36 -0.95 1.37
N HIS A 228 -15.82 -1.81 0.47
CA HIS A 228 -16.31 -1.41 -0.88
C HIS A 228 -17.41 -0.35 -0.88
N ALA A 229 -18.15 -0.21 0.22
CA ALA A 229 -19.26 0.72 0.32
C ALA A 229 -18.83 2.16 0.64
N PHE A 230 -17.55 2.40 0.88
CA PHE A 230 -17.06 3.71 1.32
C PHE A 230 -16.17 4.36 0.28
N ASP A 231 -16.26 5.68 0.23
CA ASP A 231 -15.52 6.60 -0.62
C ASP A 231 -15.28 7.93 0.12
N PRO A 232 -14.58 8.92 -0.44
CA PRO A 232 -14.37 10.23 0.18
C PRO A 232 -15.68 10.95 0.57
N HIS A 233 -16.78 10.75 -0.20
CA HIS A 233 -18.09 11.39 0.04
C HIS A 233 -18.87 10.69 1.16
N SER A 234 -18.52 9.47 1.49
CA SER A 234 -19.12 8.69 2.58
C SER A 234 -18.68 9.14 3.97
N THR A 235 -17.60 9.94 4.04
CA THR A 235 -17.03 10.43 5.30
C THR A 235 -18.10 11.24 6.07
N GLY A 236 -18.33 10.85 7.33
CA GLY A 236 -19.37 11.47 8.17
C GLY A 236 -20.75 10.80 8.09
N SER A 237 -20.99 9.86 7.17
CA SER A 237 -22.24 9.08 7.17
C SER A 237 -22.33 8.19 8.40
N VAL A 238 -23.56 7.86 8.83
CA VAL A 238 -23.82 6.97 9.98
C VAL A 238 -23.13 5.61 9.79
N ALA A 239 -23.22 5.03 8.60
CA ALA A 239 -22.62 3.75 8.27
C ALA A 239 -21.07 3.80 8.37
N PHE A 240 -20.45 4.88 7.88
CA PHE A 240 -19.01 5.12 7.99
C PHE A 240 -18.59 5.21 9.45
N GLN A 241 -19.26 6.03 10.26
CA GLN A 241 -18.95 6.20 11.69
C GLN A 241 -19.13 4.91 12.49
N GLN A 242 -20.20 4.16 12.24
CA GLN A 242 -20.42 2.86 12.89
C GLN A 242 -19.31 1.85 12.54
N THR A 243 -18.86 1.85 11.27
CA THR A 243 -17.77 0.98 10.84
C THR A 243 -16.45 1.41 11.45
N ALA A 244 -16.17 2.72 11.50
CA ALA A 244 -14.97 3.26 12.15
C ALA A 244 -14.94 2.92 13.65
N GLN A 245 -16.05 3.07 14.36
CA GLN A 245 -16.18 2.66 15.78
C GLN A 245 -15.99 1.14 15.97
N ARG A 246 -16.52 0.34 15.04
CA ARG A 246 -16.31 -1.13 15.08
C ARG A 246 -14.82 -1.47 14.90
N ILE A 247 -14.14 -0.84 13.96
CA ILE A 247 -12.70 -1.01 13.75
C ILE A 247 -11.94 -0.61 15.01
N HIS A 248 -12.27 0.55 15.61
CA HIS A 248 -11.63 1.01 16.84
C HIS A 248 -11.75 -0.03 17.95
N ARG A 249 -12.96 -0.57 18.20
CA ARG A 249 -13.16 -1.63 19.18
C ARG A 249 -12.36 -2.89 18.88
N LEU A 250 -12.31 -3.31 17.61
CA LEU A 250 -11.52 -4.49 17.20
C LEU A 250 -10.02 -4.28 17.41
N LEU A 251 -9.51 -3.06 17.31
CA LEU A 251 -8.09 -2.77 17.49
C LEU A 251 -7.69 -2.62 18.96
N PHE A 252 -8.55 -2.03 19.81
CA PHE A 252 -8.16 -1.54 21.13
C PHE A 252 -8.93 -2.17 22.29
N ASP A 253 -10.19 -2.61 22.09
CA ASP A 253 -11.07 -3.03 23.20
C ASP A 253 -11.15 -4.55 23.38
N LEU A 254 -10.62 -5.35 22.44
CA LEU A 254 -10.56 -6.81 22.62
C LEU A 254 -9.35 -7.20 23.49
N PRO A 255 -9.53 -8.00 24.56
CA PRO A 255 -8.42 -8.61 25.25
C PRO A 255 -7.61 -9.49 24.28
N ASP A 256 -6.30 -9.62 24.52
CA ASP A 256 -5.35 -10.39 23.70
C ASP A 256 -5.61 -11.92 23.66
N ALA A 257 -6.81 -12.36 23.92
CA ALA A 257 -7.23 -13.74 23.75
C ALA A 257 -7.25 -14.08 22.26
N GLY A 258 -6.33 -14.94 21.84
CA GLY A 258 -6.17 -15.41 20.46
C GLY A 258 -7.51 -15.65 19.78
N LEU A 259 -7.78 -14.95 18.70
CA LEU A 259 -8.97 -15.15 17.89
C LEU A 259 -8.89 -16.56 17.30
N ASP A 260 -9.89 -17.36 17.65
CA ASP A 260 -10.12 -18.68 17.07
C ASP A 260 -10.16 -18.56 15.53
N ASP A 261 -9.35 -19.34 14.83
CA ASP A 261 -9.23 -19.35 13.36
C ASP A 261 -10.59 -19.44 12.65
N ALA A 262 -11.59 -20.06 13.30
CA ALA A 262 -12.96 -20.17 12.84
C ALA A 262 -13.71 -18.81 12.78
N LYS A 263 -13.35 -17.83 13.61
CA LYS A 263 -13.96 -16.49 13.60
C LYS A 263 -13.38 -15.60 12.47
N VAL A 264 -12.11 -15.76 12.15
CA VAL A 264 -11.45 -15.06 11.03
C VAL A 264 -11.98 -15.58 9.69
N ALA A 265 -12.22 -16.89 9.58
CA ALA A 265 -12.75 -17.52 8.37
C ALA A 265 -14.19 -17.05 8.00
N ARG A 266 -15.03 -16.71 8.99
CA ARG A 266 -16.40 -16.22 8.76
C ARG A 266 -16.47 -14.79 8.22
N LEU A 267 -15.40 -14.01 8.33
CA LEU A 267 -15.31 -12.64 7.82
C LEU A 267 -14.76 -12.60 6.38
N ARG A 268 -14.21 -13.70 5.90
CA ARG A 268 -13.70 -13.85 4.52
C ARG A 268 -14.87 -14.13 3.58
N ARG A 269 -15.50 -13.09 3.03
CA ARG A 269 -16.35 -13.25 1.85
C ARG A 269 -15.48 -13.18 0.60
N PRO A 270 -15.71 -14.07 -0.39
CA PRO A 270 -15.00 -14.00 -1.66
C PRO A 270 -15.25 -12.65 -2.36
N PRO A 271 -14.31 -12.17 -3.18
CA PRO A 271 -14.48 -10.93 -3.92
C PRO A 271 -15.74 -11.00 -4.80
N VAL A 272 -16.48 -9.90 -4.84
CA VAL A 272 -17.60 -9.75 -5.78
C VAL A 272 -16.98 -9.68 -7.18
N PRO A 273 -17.45 -10.48 -8.17
CA PRO A 273 -16.93 -10.42 -9.53
C PRO A 273 -17.15 -9.02 -10.10
N VAL A 274 -16.10 -8.44 -10.67
CA VAL A 274 -16.18 -7.22 -11.45
C VAL A 274 -17.08 -7.54 -12.65
N ARG A 275 -18.20 -6.83 -12.80
CA ARG A 275 -18.99 -6.87 -14.04
C ARG A 275 -18.16 -6.21 -15.13
N GLU A 276 -17.98 -6.95 -16.23
CA GLU A 276 -17.41 -6.43 -17.48
C GLU A 276 -18.24 -5.27 -18.03
#